data_35470b6557fc2bd4792e0fea96ae9e18
#
_entry.id   35470b6557fc2bd4792e0fea96ae9e18
#
_cell.length_a   1.000
_cell.length_b   1.000
_cell.length_c   1.000
_cell.angle_alpha   90.00
_cell.angle_beta   90.00
_cell.angle_gamma   90.00
#
_symmetry.space_group_name_H-M   'P 1'
#
loop_
_entity.id
_entity.type
_entity.pdbx_description
1 polymer ?
#
loop_
_entity_poly.entity_id
_entity_poly.type
_entity_poly.pdbx_seq_one_letter_code
_entity_poly.pdbx_strand_id
1 'polypeptide(L)'
;YLMAPVLIHAQNWEYIQSSGDFYYGSGRGSTEAEADKNAIADLVGRIATHVSSDFQMLTDETNTNGNIDHKSQVVRCVNTYAQATLTNTEKFVLGSEPDITVRRFMKKAELNRIFENRIAKAKDMISLADKALAKTKIDMALQYYYWAYSLVRSVQFPNEVKDDEEHILVNWLPMKINDVLSGITVKFDRREDEYVDLLFSY
;
A
#
# COMPACT_ATOMS: atom_id res chain seq x y z
N TYR A 1 -13.04 -13.87 43.74
CA TYR A 1 -12.19 -12.71 43.52
C TYR A 1 -11.39 -12.85 42.21
N LEU A 2 -12.03 -12.62 41.07
CA LEU A 2 -11.34 -12.52 39.76
C LEU A 2 -12.26 -11.82 38.74
N MET A 3 -12.57 -10.52 39.00
CA MET A 3 -13.34 -9.68 38.07
C MET A 3 -12.58 -8.44 37.56
N ALA A 4 -11.31 -8.22 37.93
CA ALA A 4 -10.58 -7.02 37.56
C ALA A 4 -10.11 -6.92 36.11
N PRO A 5 -9.66 -7.99 35.43
CA PRO A 5 -9.14 -7.85 34.05
C PRO A 5 -10.21 -7.55 32.99
N VAL A 6 -11.44 -8.02 33.18
CA VAL A 6 -12.52 -7.84 32.18
C VAL A 6 -13.00 -6.39 32.08
N LEU A 7 -13.05 -5.67 33.21
CA LEU A 7 -13.49 -4.27 33.25
C LEU A 7 -12.48 -3.32 32.56
N ILE A 8 -11.19 -3.55 32.72
CA ILE A 8 -10.14 -2.72 32.08
C ILE A 8 -10.20 -2.88 30.54
N HIS A 9 -10.46 -4.10 30.06
CA HIS A 9 -10.58 -4.36 28.61
C HIS A 9 -11.86 -3.77 28.01
N ALA A 10 -12.96 -3.73 28.75
CA ALA A 10 -14.21 -3.14 28.29
C ALA A 10 -14.10 -1.60 28.15
N GLN A 11 -13.50 -0.92 29.13
CA GLN A 11 -13.26 0.53 29.07
C GLN A 11 -12.29 0.92 27.94
N ASN A 12 -11.24 0.13 27.71
CA ASN A 12 -10.34 0.34 26.59
C ASN A 12 -11.04 0.14 25.23
N TRP A 13 -11.99 -0.79 25.13
CA TRP A 13 -12.69 -1.04 23.88
C TRP A 13 -13.66 0.09 23.52
N GLU A 14 -14.41 0.61 24.47
CA GLU A 14 -15.28 1.77 24.27
C GLU A 14 -14.49 3.00 23.82
N TYR A 15 -13.32 3.23 24.42
CA TYR A 15 -12.40 4.28 23.98
C TYR A 15 -11.94 4.07 22.55
N ILE A 16 -11.50 2.86 22.18
CA ILE A 16 -11.07 2.53 20.81
C ILE A 16 -12.19 2.81 19.80
N GLN A 17 -13.44 2.50 20.14
CA GLN A 17 -14.57 2.74 19.26
C GLN A 17 -14.98 4.21 19.15
N SER A 18 -14.84 4.98 20.21
CA SER A 18 -15.36 6.34 20.31
C SER A 18 -14.35 7.44 19.99
N SER A 19 -13.05 7.19 20.17
CA SER A 19 -12.00 8.21 20.00
C SER A 19 -11.83 8.71 18.57
N GLY A 20 -12.23 7.90 17.57
CA GLY A 20 -11.95 8.22 16.17
C GLY A 20 -10.50 7.97 15.71
N ASP A 21 -9.58 7.63 16.65
CA ASP A 21 -8.14 7.48 16.39
C ASP A 21 -7.74 6.09 15.91
N PHE A 22 -8.67 5.14 15.95
CA PHE A 22 -8.40 3.75 15.64
C PHE A 22 -9.27 3.24 14.47
N TYR A 23 -8.69 2.33 13.72
CA TYR A 23 -9.44 1.33 12.98
C TYR A 23 -9.63 0.12 13.88
N TYR A 24 -10.82 -0.49 13.86
CA TYR A 24 -11.11 -1.66 14.67
C TYR A 24 -12.06 -2.62 13.95
N GLY A 25 -11.98 -3.90 14.33
CA GLY A 25 -12.86 -4.95 13.84
C GLY A 25 -13.14 -5.97 14.94
N SER A 26 -14.24 -6.68 14.83
CA SER A 26 -14.65 -7.73 15.76
C SER A 26 -15.12 -8.95 15.00
N GLY A 27 -14.72 -10.14 15.49
CA GLY A 27 -15.13 -11.41 14.91
C GLY A 27 -15.51 -12.41 16.00
N ARG A 28 -16.46 -13.27 15.69
CA ARG A 28 -16.87 -14.41 16.53
C ARG A 28 -16.55 -15.72 15.83
N GLY A 29 -16.27 -16.75 16.60
CA GLY A 29 -16.02 -18.09 16.08
C GLY A 29 -16.06 -19.14 17.17
N SER A 30 -16.11 -20.39 16.75
CA SER A 30 -16.03 -21.55 17.64
C SER A 30 -14.62 -21.78 18.17
N THR A 31 -13.62 -21.27 17.46
CA THR A 31 -12.20 -21.27 17.82
C THR A 31 -11.62 -19.87 17.75
N GLU A 32 -10.51 -19.64 18.46
CA GLU A 32 -9.79 -18.35 18.39
C GLU A 32 -9.36 -18.02 16.95
N ALA A 33 -8.89 -19.01 16.21
CA ALA A 33 -8.44 -18.82 14.82
C ALA A 33 -9.58 -18.36 13.89
N GLU A 34 -10.78 -18.91 14.05
CA GLU A 34 -11.96 -18.53 13.29
C GLU A 34 -12.42 -17.11 13.68
N ALA A 35 -12.52 -16.82 14.96
CA ALA A 35 -12.89 -15.50 15.47
C ALA A 35 -11.90 -14.44 15.04
N ASP A 36 -10.61 -14.72 15.04
CA ASP A 36 -9.53 -13.85 14.62
C ASP A 36 -9.59 -13.53 13.12
N LYS A 37 -9.80 -14.54 12.29
CA LYS A 37 -10.02 -14.37 10.84
C LYS A 37 -11.21 -13.45 10.55
N ASN A 38 -12.31 -13.62 11.27
CA ASN A 38 -13.50 -12.80 11.12
C ASN A 38 -13.27 -11.36 11.61
N ALA A 39 -12.50 -11.16 12.70
CA ALA A 39 -12.13 -9.83 13.19
C ALA A 39 -11.22 -9.07 12.19
N ILE A 40 -10.27 -9.76 11.56
CA ILE A 40 -9.43 -9.19 10.50
C ILE A 40 -10.29 -8.78 9.30
N ALA A 41 -11.23 -9.63 8.88
CA ALA A 41 -12.11 -9.34 7.75
C ALA A 41 -12.99 -8.09 8.01
N ASP A 42 -13.56 -7.95 9.21
CA ASP A 42 -14.32 -6.77 9.62
C ASP A 42 -13.44 -5.51 9.64
N LEU A 43 -12.24 -5.59 10.23
CA LEU A 43 -11.29 -4.48 10.28
C LEU A 43 -10.90 -4.00 8.88
N VAL A 44 -10.51 -4.92 8.00
CA VAL A 44 -10.13 -4.62 6.62
C VAL A 44 -11.31 -4.03 5.84
N GLY A 45 -12.52 -4.55 6.03
CA GLY A 45 -13.73 -4.02 5.41
C GLY A 45 -14.02 -2.56 5.80
N ARG A 46 -13.83 -2.20 7.07
CA ARG A 46 -14.00 -0.81 7.55
C ARG A 46 -12.94 0.13 6.99
N ILE A 47 -11.68 -0.33 6.93
CA ILE A 47 -10.60 0.44 6.30
C ILE A 47 -10.90 0.65 4.82
N ALA A 48 -11.31 -0.41 4.11
CA ALA A 48 -11.70 -0.33 2.70
C ALA A 48 -12.82 0.68 2.44
N THR A 49 -13.83 0.70 3.30
CA THR A 49 -14.95 1.65 3.21
C THR A 49 -14.45 3.08 3.40
N HIS A 50 -13.59 3.33 4.37
CA HIS A 50 -13.02 4.65 4.63
C HIS A 50 -12.17 5.13 3.44
N VAL A 51 -11.25 4.30 2.96
CA VAL A 51 -10.42 4.60 1.78
C VAL A 51 -11.28 4.89 0.55
N SER A 52 -12.33 4.11 0.30
CA SER A 52 -13.23 4.33 -0.83
C SER A 52 -13.98 5.64 -0.71
N SER A 53 -14.40 6.03 0.49
CA SER A 53 -15.07 7.31 0.76
C SER A 53 -14.14 8.50 0.50
N ASP A 54 -12.89 8.42 0.96
CA ASP A 54 -11.90 9.48 0.75
C ASP A 54 -11.59 9.66 -0.75
N PHE A 55 -11.49 8.55 -1.51
CA PHE A 55 -11.32 8.61 -2.96
C PHE A 55 -12.52 9.22 -3.69
N GLN A 56 -13.76 8.97 -3.24
CA GLN A 56 -14.94 9.59 -3.83
C GLN A 56 -14.97 11.09 -3.61
N MET A 57 -14.65 11.58 -2.41
CA MET A 57 -14.57 13.01 -2.12
C MET A 57 -13.55 13.71 -3.02
N LEU A 58 -12.36 13.15 -3.20
CA LEU A 58 -11.33 13.72 -4.09
C LEU A 58 -11.76 13.72 -5.56
N THR A 59 -12.52 12.72 -6.01
CA THR A 59 -13.00 12.62 -7.40
C THR A 59 -14.07 13.68 -7.70
N ASP A 60 -14.92 13.96 -6.75
CA ASP A 60 -15.98 14.99 -6.88
C ASP A 60 -15.38 16.39 -6.91
N GLU A 61 -14.24 16.64 -6.24
CA GLU A 61 -13.53 17.92 -6.28
C GLU A 61 -12.68 18.11 -7.55
N THR A 62 -12.19 17.03 -8.17
CA THR A 62 -11.24 17.08 -9.30
C THR A 62 -11.84 16.69 -10.64
N ASN A 63 -13.11 16.87 -10.91
CA ASN A 63 -13.83 16.46 -12.10
C ASN A 63 -13.12 16.85 -13.43
N THR A 64 -11.97 16.22 -13.72
CA THR A 64 -11.18 16.42 -14.94
C THR A 64 -10.62 15.08 -15.45
N ASN A 65 -11.23 14.57 -16.51
CA ASN A 65 -10.65 13.67 -17.52
C ASN A 65 -9.77 12.49 -17.03
N GLY A 66 -10.33 11.53 -16.33
CA GLY A 66 -9.54 10.39 -15.94
C GLY A 66 -10.34 9.21 -15.42
N ASN A 67 -11.20 8.65 -16.26
CA ASN A 67 -11.91 7.40 -15.93
C ASN A 67 -10.98 6.18 -15.94
N ILE A 68 -9.70 6.40 -15.61
CA ILE A 68 -8.66 5.39 -15.60
C ILE A 68 -8.45 4.97 -14.14
N ASP A 69 -9.05 3.82 -13.82
CA ASP A 69 -8.50 2.94 -12.79
C ASP A 69 -8.76 3.29 -11.31
N HIS A 70 -9.77 4.12 -10.99
CA HIS A 70 -10.16 4.32 -9.58
C HIS A 70 -10.40 2.98 -8.85
N LYS A 71 -11.07 2.04 -9.52
CA LYS A 71 -11.34 0.72 -8.94
C LYS A 71 -10.08 -0.07 -8.64
N SER A 72 -9.11 -0.08 -9.56
CA SER A 72 -7.83 -0.75 -9.33
C SER A 72 -6.98 -0.03 -8.29
N GLN A 73 -7.08 1.29 -8.19
CA GLN A 73 -6.36 2.08 -7.20
C GLN A 73 -6.91 1.84 -5.80
N VAL A 74 -8.24 1.86 -5.64
CA VAL A 74 -8.90 1.49 -4.39
C VAL A 74 -8.51 0.06 -3.97
N VAL A 75 -8.55 -0.91 -4.88
CA VAL A 75 -8.15 -2.29 -4.59
C VAL A 75 -6.69 -2.39 -4.15
N ARG A 76 -5.78 -1.65 -4.77
CA ARG A 76 -4.36 -1.62 -4.35
C ARG A 76 -4.17 -1.01 -2.96
N CYS A 77 -4.83 0.11 -2.68
CA CYS A 77 -4.83 0.73 -1.36
C CYS A 77 -5.39 -0.23 -0.31
N VAL A 78 -6.55 -0.82 -0.55
CA VAL A 78 -7.18 -1.79 0.35
C VAL A 78 -6.27 -2.98 0.62
N ASN A 79 -5.62 -3.55 -0.40
CA ASN A 79 -4.67 -4.66 -0.23
C ASN A 79 -3.45 -4.23 0.59
N THR A 80 -2.97 -3.01 0.41
CA THR A 80 -1.88 -2.44 1.20
C THR A 80 -2.27 -2.27 2.66
N TYR A 81 -3.47 -1.75 2.92
CA TYR A 81 -4.03 -1.64 4.26
C TYR A 81 -4.22 -3.02 4.90
N ALA A 82 -4.74 -3.99 4.15
CA ALA A 82 -4.90 -5.36 4.63
C ALA A 82 -3.58 -6.00 5.06
N GLN A 83 -2.52 -5.84 4.27
CA GLN A 83 -1.18 -6.33 4.63
C GLN A 83 -0.61 -5.62 5.85
N ALA A 84 -0.78 -4.30 5.96
CA ALA A 84 -0.33 -3.53 7.10
C ALA A 84 -1.07 -3.92 8.38
N THR A 85 -2.37 -4.17 8.30
CA THR A 85 -3.19 -4.61 9.43
C THR A 85 -2.79 -5.99 9.94
N LEU A 86 -2.39 -6.91 9.07
CA LEU A 86 -1.96 -8.25 9.49
C LEU A 86 -0.72 -8.24 10.38
N THR A 87 0.18 -7.26 10.20
CA THR A 87 1.47 -7.20 10.89
C THR A 87 1.48 -6.27 12.11
N ASN A 88 0.57 -5.29 12.20
CA ASN A 88 0.62 -4.20 13.16
C ASN A 88 -0.65 -4.03 14.00
N THR A 89 -1.52 -5.03 14.06
CA THR A 89 -2.72 -4.96 14.89
C THR A 89 -2.53 -5.57 16.26
N GLU A 90 -3.10 -4.92 17.24
CA GLU A 90 -3.33 -5.50 18.57
C GLU A 90 -4.65 -6.26 18.60
N LYS A 91 -4.77 -7.23 19.50
CA LYS A 91 -6.01 -8.00 19.68
C LYS A 91 -6.37 -8.22 21.13
N PHE A 92 -7.66 -8.30 21.37
CA PHE A 92 -8.26 -8.83 22.62
C PHE A 92 -9.05 -10.09 22.28
N VAL A 93 -8.89 -11.12 23.11
CA VAL A 93 -9.66 -12.36 23.02
C VAL A 93 -10.61 -12.41 24.21
N LEU A 94 -11.88 -12.62 23.96
CA LEU A 94 -12.95 -12.67 24.96
C LEU A 94 -13.73 -13.96 24.82
N GLY A 95 -14.12 -14.56 25.95
CA GLY A 95 -14.82 -15.84 25.98
C GLY A 95 -13.90 -17.05 25.94
N SER A 96 -14.47 -18.20 25.73
CA SER A 96 -13.80 -19.50 25.59
C SER A 96 -14.57 -20.36 24.60
N GLU A 97 -13.90 -21.39 24.06
CA GLU A 97 -14.58 -22.33 23.16
C GLU A 97 -15.86 -22.91 23.77
N PRO A 98 -16.93 -23.00 23.02
CA PRO A 98 -17.07 -22.74 21.57
C PRO A 98 -17.54 -21.31 21.22
N ASP A 99 -17.54 -20.34 22.11
CA ASP A 99 -18.03 -18.95 21.87
C ASP A 99 -16.92 -17.94 22.17
N ILE A 100 -16.04 -17.72 21.21
CA ILE A 100 -14.94 -16.79 21.28
C ILE A 100 -15.24 -15.54 20.46
N THR A 101 -14.94 -14.38 21.04
CA THR A 101 -14.92 -13.09 20.34
C THR A 101 -13.50 -12.54 20.31
N VAL A 102 -12.99 -12.26 19.13
CA VAL A 102 -11.73 -11.53 18.95
C VAL A 102 -12.05 -10.11 18.50
N ARG A 103 -11.37 -9.14 19.10
CA ARG A 103 -11.40 -7.72 18.75
C ARG A 103 -10.02 -7.29 18.32
N ARG A 104 -9.89 -6.76 17.11
CA ARG A 104 -8.64 -6.22 16.57
C ARG A 104 -8.72 -4.73 16.38
N PHE A 105 -7.60 -4.05 16.57
CA PHE A 105 -7.53 -2.60 16.38
C PHE A 105 -6.11 -2.17 16.02
N MET A 106 -6.03 -0.99 15.39
CA MET A 106 -4.78 -0.33 15.00
C MET A 106 -4.98 1.18 15.08
N LYS A 107 -3.97 1.91 15.54
CA LYS A 107 -3.98 3.38 15.47
C LYS A 107 -3.91 3.84 14.02
N LYS A 108 -4.75 4.83 13.65
CA LYS A 108 -4.69 5.47 12.33
C LYS A 108 -3.31 6.08 12.05
N ALA A 109 -2.70 6.69 13.07
CA ALA A 109 -1.35 7.26 12.97
C ALA A 109 -0.28 6.21 12.60
N GLU A 110 -0.41 4.97 13.08
CA GLU A 110 0.52 3.90 12.72
C GLU A 110 0.42 3.53 11.24
N LEU A 111 -0.80 3.54 10.71
CA LEU A 111 -1.04 3.28 9.29
C LEU A 111 -0.45 4.42 8.42
N ASN A 112 -0.66 5.68 8.81
CA ASN A 112 -0.08 6.82 8.12
C ASN A 112 1.46 6.72 8.07
N ARG A 113 2.10 6.33 9.17
CA ARG A 113 3.55 6.10 9.22
C ARG A 113 4.02 5.03 8.21
N ILE A 114 3.23 4.01 7.97
CA ILE A 114 3.54 2.99 6.95
C ILE A 114 3.56 3.61 5.55
N PHE A 115 2.62 4.51 5.24
CA PHE A 115 2.61 5.20 3.95
C PHE A 115 3.74 6.21 3.81
N GLU A 116 4.04 6.98 4.84
CA GLU A 116 5.20 7.89 4.87
C GLU A 116 6.51 7.13 4.59
N ASN A 117 6.71 5.98 5.24
CA ASN A 117 7.87 5.12 4.98
C ASN A 117 7.92 4.58 3.55
N ARG A 118 6.78 4.28 2.93
CA ARG A 118 6.71 3.86 1.53
C ARG A 118 7.08 4.98 0.58
N ILE A 119 6.60 6.20 0.85
CA ILE A 119 6.95 7.39 0.07
C ILE A 119 8.45 7.68 0.17
N ALA A 120 9.00 7.66 1.38
CA ALA A 120 10.45 7.83 1.59
C ALA A 120 11.26 6.78 0.80
N LYS A 121 10.86 5.51 0.90
CA LYS A 121 11.52 4.43 0.15
C LYS A 121 11.37 4.57 -1.37
N ALA A 122 10.24 5.09 -1.86
CA ALA A 122 10.08 5.37 -3.29
C ALA A 122 11.04 6.47 -3.75
N LYS A 123 11.19 7.56 -2.98
CA LYS A 123 12.18 8.63 -3.27
C LYS A 123 13.61 8.11 -3.25
N ASP A 124 13.97 7.25 -2.31
CA ASP A 124 15.28 6.59 -2.28
C ASP A 124 15.52 5.75 -3.55
N MET A 125 14.50 5.02 -4.00
CA MET A 125 14.60 4.22 -5.24
C MET A 125 14.74 5.09 -6.48
N ILE A 126 14.09 6.25 -6.55
CA ILE A 126 14.29 7.22 -7.64
C ILE A 126 15.76 7.68 -7.66
N SER A 127 16.31 8.05 -6.52
CA SER A 127 17.73 8.44 -6.42
C SER A 127 18.69 7.31 -6.85
N LEU A 128 18.37 6.06 -6.54
CA LEU A 128 19.15 4.91 -7.00
C LEU A 128 19.02 4.69 -8.50
N ALA A 129 17.83 4.89 -9.06
CA ALA A 129 17.58 4.81 -10.50
C ALA A 129 18.39 5.86 -11.27
N ASP A 130 18.37 7.12 -10.82
CA ASP A 130 19.14 8.20 -11.43
C ASP A 130 20.65 7.92 -11.40
N LYS A 131 21.15 7.42 -10.27
CA LYS A 131 22.57 7.00 -10.14
C LYS A 131 22.93 5.82 -11.04
N ALA A 132 22.00 4.88 -11.25
CA ALA A 132 22.20 3.76 -12.15
C ALA A 132 22.21 4.24 -13.62
N LEU A 133 21.28 5.11 -13.99
CA LEU A 133 21.17 5.71 -15.32
C LEU A 133 22.44 6.51 -15.67
N ALA A 134 22.95 7.32 -14.75
CA ALA A 134 24.19 8.07 -14.92
C ALA A 134 25.43 7.15 -15.14
N LYS A 135 25.34 5.88 -14.78
CA LYS A 135 26.36 4.84 -15.02
C LYS A 135 26.01 3.91 -16.18
N THR A 136 25.01 4.26 -16.97
CA THR A 136 24.51 3.46 -18.11
C THR A 136 24.05 2.05 -17.71
N LYS A 137 23.66 1.87 -16.45
CA LYS A 137 23.04 0.62 -15.93
C LYS A 137 21.54 0.66 -16.11
N ILE A 138 21.10 0.50 -17.35
CA ILE A 138 19.71 0.75 -17.77
C ILE A 138 18.73 -0.22 -17.11
N ASP A 139 19.10 -1.50 -17.02
CA ASP A 139 18.31 -2.55 -16.36
C ASP A 139 18.02 -2.20 -14.90
N MET A 140 19.04 -1.80 -14.15
CA MET A 140 18.91 -1.39 -12.75
C MET A 140 18.08 -0.10 -12.62
N ALA A 141 18.29 0.88 -13.51
CA ALA A 141 17.52 2.12 -13.49
C ALA A 141 16.02 1.85 -13.69
N LEU A 142 15.66 1.08 -14.71
CA LEU A 142 14.29 0.69 -14.99
C LEU A 142 13.67 -0.08 -13.81
N GLN A 143 14.42 -1.01 -13.22
CA GLN A 143 13.96 -1.78 -12.07
C GLN A 143 13.64 -0.87 -10.87
N TYR A 144 14.52 0.07 -10.53
CA TYR A 144 14.32 1.00 -9.43
C TYR A 144 13.16 1.98 -9.69
N TYR A 145 13.04 2.55 -10.90
CA TYR A 145 11.89 3.40 -11.24
C TYR A 145 10.57 2.62 -11.15
N TYR A 146 10.53 1.37 -11.63
CA TYR A 146 9.34 0.55 -11.54
C TYR A 146 8.95 0.21 -10.09
N TRP A 147 9.93 -0.07 -9.23
CA TRP A 147 9.69 -0.30 -7.82
C TRP A 147 9.20 0.98 -7.11
N ALA A 148 9.82 2.12 -7.41
CA ALA A 148 9.34 3.42 -6.92
C ALA A 148 7.89 3.67 -7.33
N TYR A 149 7.56 3.47 -8.60
CA TYR A 149 6.21 3.59 -9.12
C TYR A 149 5.21 2.67 -8.40
N SER A 150 5.58 1.42 -8.18
CA SER A 150 4.74 0.45 -7.46
C SER A 150 4.48 0.88 -6.02
N LEU A 151 5.49 1.43 -5.33
CA LEU A 151 5.35 1.96 -3.97
C LEU A 151 4.44 3.20 -3.95
N VAL A 152 4.65 4.17 -4.82
CA VAL A 152 3.82 5.38 -4.91
C VAL A 152 2.36 5.03 -5.19
N ARG A 153 2.09 4.08 -6.09
CA ARG A 153 0.72 3.61 -6.36
C ARG A 153 0.05 2.87 -5.21
N SER A 154 0.80 2.49 -4.19
CA SER A 154 0.29 1.73 -3.05
C SER A 154 -0.02 2.59 -1.82
N VAL A 155 0.18 3.91 -1.88
CA VAL A 155 -0.21 4.83 -0.80
C VAL A 155 -1.64 5.33 -0.98
N GLN A 156 -2.19 5.93 0.06
CA GLN A 156 -3.59 6.38 0.07
C GLN A 156 -3.88 7.44 -0.99
N PHE A 157 -3.01 8.47 -1.09
CA PHE A 157 -3.17 9.61 -2.00
C PHE A 157 -1.97 9.71 -2.96
N PRO A 158 -1.85 8.82 -3.96
CA PRO A 158 -0.68 8.80 -4.83
C PRO A 158 -0.53 10.06 -5.69
N ASN A 159 -1.64 10.77 -5.97
CA ASN A 159 -1.62 12.04 -6.72
C ASN A 159 -1.10 13.22 -5.91
N GLU A 160 -0.96 13.08 -4.59
CA GLU A 160 -0.39 14.11 -3.72
C GLU A 160 1.11 13.90 -3.48
N VAL A 161 1.64 12.75 -3.88
CA VAL A 161 3.05 12.43 -3.67
C VAL A 161 3.90 13.13 -4.71
N LYS A 162 4.74 14.05 -4.23
CA LYS A 162 5.64 14.85 -5.07
C LYS A 162 7.09 14.61 -4.70
N ASP A 163 7.98 14.85 -5.69
CA ASP A 163 9.41 15.01 -5.45
C ASP A 163 9.75 16.44 -5.00
N ASP A 164 11.04 16.73 -4.89
CA ASP A 164 11.53 18.05 -4.48
C ASP A 164 11.42 19.10 -5.60
N GLU A 165 11.16 18.67 -6.84
CA GLU A 165 10.90 19.51 -8.03
C GLU A 165 9.39 19.69 -8.32
N GLU A 166 8.52 19.32 -7.37
CA GLU A 166 7.06 19.40 -7.45
C GLU A 166 6.41 18.49 -8.50
N HIS A 167 7.12 17.49 -9.04
CA HIS A 167 6.52 16.51 -9.94
C HIS A 167 5.62 15.55 -9.17
N ILE A 168 4.40 15.35 -9.66
CA ILE A 168 3.49 14.32 -9.15
C ILE A 168 4.03 12.94 -9.55
N LEU A 169 4.59 12.20 -8.61
CA LEU A 169 5.39 10.99 -8.86
C LEU A 169 4.63 9.89 -9.59
N VAL A 170 3.32 9.73 -9.34
CA VAL A 170 2.51 8.70 -10.00
C VAL A 170 2.38 8.96 -11.52
N ASN A 171 2.49 10.21 -11.96
CA ASN A 171 2.45 10.60 -13.37
C ASN A 171 3.86 10.68 -13.97
N TRP A 172 4.80 11.21 -13.20
CA TRP A 172 6.17 11.44 -13.65
C TRP A 172 6.95 10.13 -13.87
N LEU A 173 6.82 9.16 -12.97
CA LEU A 173 7.55 7.90 -13.05
C LEU A 173 7.27 7.08 -14.32
N PRO A 174 6.02 6.90 -14.77
CA PRO A 174 5.75 6.25 -16.06
C PRO A 174 6.36 6.98 -17.25
N MET A 175 6.36 8.32 -17.25
CA MET A 175 7.00 9.13 -18.30
C MET A 175 8.51 8.88 -18.29
N LYS A 176 9.15 8.93 -17.13
CA LYS A 176 10.58 8.70 -16.97
C LYS A 176 11.00 7.29 -17.42
N ILE A 177 10.22 6.26 -17.07
CA ILE A 177 10.43 4.87 -17.54
C ILE A 177 10.36 4.82 -19.07
N ASN A 178 9.34 5.46 -19.66
CA ASN A 178 9.18 5.49 -21.11
C ASN A 178 10.32 6.23 -21.81
N ASP A 179 10.80 7.35 -21.25
CA ASP A 179 11.94 8.08 -21.78
C ASP A 179 13.21 7.21 -21.80
N VAL A 180 13.47 6.47 -20.72
CA VAL A 180 14.61 5.53 -20.66
C VAL A 180 14.45 4.43 -21.70
N LEU A 181 13.26 3.82 -21.82
CA LEU A 181 13.00 2.78 -22.83
C LEU A 181 13.16 3.29 -24.25
N SER A 182 12.71 4.52 -24.53
CA SER A 182 12.81 5.14 -25.84
C SER A 182 14.26 5.45 -26.26
N GLY A 183 15.16 5.60 -25.28
CA GLY A 183 16.61 5.77 -25.54
C GLY A 183 17.33 4.47 -25.90
N ILE A 184 16.69 3.29 -25.73
CA ILE A 184 17.33 2.00 -26.04
C ILE A 184 17.27 1.75 -27.55
N THR A 185 18.43 1.54 -28.17
CA THR A 185 18.55 1.11 -29.56
C THR A 185 18.93 -0.35 -29.63
N VAL A 186 18.23 -1.10 -30.46
CA VAL A 186 18.52 -2.51 -30.70
C VAL A 186 19.02 -2.66 -32.14
N LYS A 187 20.21 -3.22 -32.29
CA LYS A 187 20.79 -3.51 -33.63
C LYS A 187 21.01 -5.00 -33.76
N PHE A 188 20.77 -5.48 -34.95
CA PHE A 188 21.18 -6.82 -35.36
C PHE A 188 22.71 -6.85 -35.49
N ASP A 189 23.37 -7.76 -34.79
CA ASP A 189 24.82 -7.93 -34.87
C ASP A 189 25.17 -9.08 -35.83
N ARG A 190 24.78 -10.31 -35.52
CA ARG A 190 25.02 -11.47 -36.40
C ARG A 190 23.96 -12.56 -36.19
N ARG A 191 23.90 -13.46 -37.15
CA ARG A 191 23.09 -14.67 -37.12
C ARG A 191 23.99 -15.90 -37.28
N GLU A 192 23.88 -16.84 -36.38
CA GLU A 192 24.34 -18.20 -36.50
C GLU A 192 23.14 -19.13 -36.65
N ASP A 193 23.31 -20.37 -37.13
CA ASP A 193 22.17 -21.24 -37.56
C ASP A 193 21.04 -21.38 -36.53
N GLU A 194 21.37 -21.35 -35.24
CA GLU A 194 20.39 -21.49 -34.15
C GLU A 194 20.22 -20.22 -33.27
N TYR A 195 21.06 -19.18 -33.47
CA TYR A 195 21.10 -18.00 -32.61
C TYR A 195 21.14 -16.71 -33.41
N VAL A 196 20.57 -15.68 -32.81
CA VAL A 196 20.62 -14.30 -33.31
C VAL A 196 21.22 -13.43 -32.23
N ASP A 197 22.36 -12.80 -32.53
CA ASP A 197 22.96 -11.82 -31.63
C ASP A 197 22.36 -10.44 -31.87
N LEU A 198 21.91 -9.81 -30.79
CA LEU A 198 21.37 -8.45 -30.79
C LEU A 198 22.26 -7.55 -29.93
N LEU A 199 22.63 -6.40 -30.47
CA LEU A 199 23.38 -5.38 -29.75
C LEU A 199 22.40 -4.34 -29.23
N PHE A 200 22.39 -4.12 -27.90
CA PHE A 200 21.63 -3.08 -27.23
C PHE A 200 22.57 -1.92 -26.89
N SER A 201 22.15 -0.70 -27.22
CA SER A 201 22.88 0.53 -26.86
C SER A 201 21.90 1.58 -26.35
N TYR A 202 22.38 2.46 -25.46
CA TYR A 202 21.64 3.55 -24.85
C TYR A 202 22.41 4.86 -25.02
#